data_2069da90edf1170a8cf5d09202c58def
#
_entry.id   2069da90edf1170a8cf5d09202c58def
#
_cell.length_a   1.000
_cell.length_b   1.000
_cell.length_c   1.000
_cell.angle_alpha   90.00
_cell.angle_beta   90.00
_cell.angle_gamma   90.00
#
_symmetry.space_group_name_H-M   'P 1'
#
loop_
_entity.id
_entity.type
_entity.pdbx_description
1 polymer ?
#
loop_
_entity_poly.entity_id
_entity_poly.type
_entity_poly.pdbx_seq_one_letter_code
_entity_poly.pdbx_strand_id
1 'polypeptide(L)'
;MFMFYIKWIKITANQKESRIDFAPGLNIIYGPSNTGKSMVLDCIDYMMGAGTHRFDVNLKVEKIQIGIDVNGEGLSISRDVNTQSFEVISHVDGIETSTYKLKGGKKNPPINDVWMKLFDIPLDTKILKTQEGKPQALTVRTFYHTFIIDEDRIHDKA
;
A
#
# COMPACT_ATOMS: atom_id res chain seq x y z
N MET A 1 15.03 -7.02 11.70
CA MET A 1 14.15 -7.38 10.56
C MET A 1 12.71 -7.40 11.04
N PHE A 2 11.87 -6.56 10.46
CA PHE A 2 10.45 -6.56 10.79
C PHE A 2 9.77 -7.72 10.05
N MET A 3 9.02 -8.55 10.80
CA MET A 3 8.01 -9.41 10.19
C MET A 3 6.68 -8.68 10.25
N PHE A 4 6.06 -8.42 9.12
CA PHE A 4 4.77 -7.76 9.08
C PHE A 4 3.83 -8.46 8.08
N TYR A 5 2.53 -8.29 8.32
CA TYR A 5 1.49 -8.70 7.38
C TYR A 5 0.31 -7.72 7.44
N ILE A 6 -0.42 -7.63 6.35
CA ILE A 6 -1.66 -6.86 6.32
C ILE A 6 -2.71 -7.67 7.07
N LYS A 7 -3.18 -7.13 8.19
CA LYS A 7 -4.16 -7.77 9.07
C LYS A 7 -5.59 -7.58 8.59
N TRP A 8 -5.86 -6.43 7.99
CA TRP A 8 -7.17 -6.13 7.43
C TRP A 8 -7.10 -4.98 6.42
N ILE A 9 -8.06 -4.96 5.52
CA ILE A 9 -8.35 -3.85 4.61
C ILE A 9 -9.80 -3.45 4.83
N LYS A 10 -10.05 -2.14 4.97
CA LYS A 10 -11.38 -1.55 5.09
C LYS A 10 -11.58 -0.51 3.99
N ILE A 11 -12.75 -0.56 3.37
CA ILE A 11 -13.16 0.34 2.29
C ILE A 11 -14.45 1.01 2.72
N THR A 12 -14.50 2.34 2.64
CA THR A 12 -15.71 3.12 2.78
C THR A 12 -16.18 3.56 1.40
N ALA A 13 -17.41 3.21 1.05
CA ALA A 13 -18.04 3.55 -0.21
C ALA A 13 -19.54 3.79 0.00
N ASN A 14 -20.10 4.88 -0.57
CA ASN A 14 -21.51 5.25 -0.35
C ASN A 14 -21.92 5.24 1.13
N GLN A 15 -21.07 5.78 2.00
CA GLN A 15 -21.29 5.83 3.47
C GLN A 15 -21.42 4.43 4.14
N LYS A 16 -21.07 3.36 3.44
CA LYS A 16 -21.03 1.99 3.96
C LYS A 16 -19.59 1.53 4.08
N GLU A 17 -19.32 0.74 5.08
CA GLU A 17 -18.01 0.14 5.30
C GLU A 17 -18.03 -1.35 4.95
N SER A 18 -17.00 -1.79 4.27
CA SER A 18 -16.69 -3.20 4.00
C SER A 18 -15.29 -3.49 4.49
N ARG A 19 -15.11 -4.64 5.12
CA ARG A 19 -13.83 -5.06 5.67
C ARG A 19 -13.53 -6.50 5.31
N ILE A 20 -12.27 -6.76 5.02
CA ILE A 20 -11.71 -8.10 4.90
C ILE A 20 -10.56 -8.24 5.88
N ASP A 21 -10.54 -9.34 6.62
CA ASP A 21 -9.49 -9.67 7.58
C ASP A 21 -8.61 -10.80 7.00
N PHE A 22 -7.32 -10.73 7.32
CA PHE A 22 -6.31 -11.71 6.92
C PHE A 22 -5.65 -12.33 8.14
N ALA A 23 -5.25 -13.59 8.00
CA ALA A 23 -4.42 -14.29 8.96
C ALA A 23 -2.94 -14.22 8.56
N PRO A 24 -2.00 -14.43 9.48
CA PRO A 24 -0.60 -14.66 9.11
C PRO A 24 -0.47 -15.86 8.15
N GLY A 25 0.42 -15.76 7.18
CA GLY A 25 0.69 -16.82 6.21
C GLY A 25 -0.20 -16.75 4.97
N LEU A 26 -0.58 -17.89 4.41
CA LEU A 26 -1.33 -17.98 3.16
C LEU A 26 -2.81 -17.62 3.37
N ASN A 27 -3.29 -16.67 2.58
CA ASN A 27 -4.70 -16.29 2.50
C ASN A 27 -5.19 -16.51 1.07
N ILE A 28 -6.33 -17.17 0.91
CA ILE A 28 -6.94 -17.45 -0.39
C ILE A 28 -8.29 -16.71 -0.46
N ILE A 29 -8.42 -15.79 -1.41
CA ILE A 29 -9.67 -15.10 -1.70
C ILE A 29 -10.30 -15.74 -2.93
N TYR A 30 -11.47 -16.35 -2.76
CA TYR A 30 -12.19 -17.01 -3.85
C TYR A 30 -13.64 -16.54 -3.92
N GLY A 31 -14.26 -16.72 -5.06
CA GLY A 31 -15.64 -16.33 -5.31
C GLY A 31 -15.93 -16.16 -6.82
N PRO A 32 -17.18 -15.89 -7.19
CA PRO A 32 -17.58 -15.64 -8.58
C PRO A 32 -16.81 -14.49 -9.22
N SER A 33 -16.83 -14.39 -10.54
CA SER A 33 -16.29 -13.22 -11.25
C SER A 33 -17.03 -11.95 -10.82
N ASN A 34 -16.34 -10.81 -10.92
CA ASN A 34 -16.88 -9.47 -10.59
C ASN A 34 -17.33 -9.28 -9.12
N THR A 35 -16.77 -10.03 -8.19
CA THR A 35 -17.04 -9.88 -6.74
C THR A 35 -16.02 -9.04 -5.99
N GLY A 36 -15.18 -8.28 -6.70
CA GLY A 36 -14.21 -7.36 -6.09
C GLY A 36 -12.91 -8.00 -5.60
N LYS A 37 -12.60 -9.24 -5.98
CA LYS A 37 -11.34 -9.92 -5.58
C LYS A 37 -10.10 -9.12 -5.98
N SER A 38 -10.03 -8.66 -7.23
CA SER A 38 -8.92 -7.85 -7.75
C SER A 38 -8.82 -6.48 -7.06
N MET A 39 -9.94 -5.94 -6.56
CA MET A 39 -9.97 -4.69 -5.83
C MET A 39 -9.10 -4.71 -4.56
N VAL A 40 -8.88 -5.87 -3.98
CA VAL A 40 -7.97 -6.02 -2.81
C VAL A 40 -6.54 -5.64 -3.21
N LEU A 41 -6.07 -6.08 -4.37
CA LEU A 41 -4.74 -5.73 -4.88
C LEU A 41 -4.67 -4.24 -5.25
N ASP A 42 -5.73 -3.69 -5.87
CA ASP A 42 -5.82 -2.26 -6.19
C ASP A 42 -5.78 -1.40 -4.91
N CYS A 43 -6.44 -1.83 -3.84
CA CYS A 43 -6.35 -1.16 -2.54
C CYS A 43 -4.92 -1.17 -1.99
N ILE A 44 -4.24 -2.31 -2.03
CA ILE A 44 -2.86 -2.43 -1.55
C ILE A 44 -1.95 -1.52 -2.38
N ASP A 45 -2.06 -1.55 -3.72
CA ASP A 45 -1.27 -0.69 -4.61
C ASP A 45 -1.49 0.80 -4.30
N TYR A 46 -2.76 1.19 -4.12
CA TYR A 46 -3.12 2.57 -3.80
C TYR A 46 -2.57 3.03 -2.46
N MET A 47 -2.60 2.15 -1.45
CA MET A 47 -2.06 2.44 -0.12
C MET A 47 -0.53 2.41 -0.06
N MET A 48 0.14 1.71 -0.99
CA MET A 48 1.59 1.77 -1.19
C MET A 48 2.07 3.02 -1.93
N GLY A 49 1.18 3.94 -2.25
CA GLY A 49 1.55 5.23 -2.83
C GLY A 49 1.35 5.33 -4.34
N ALA A 50 0.37 4.61 -4.92
CA ALA A 50 -0.07 4.91 -6.28
C ALA A 50 -0.64 6.32 -6.35
N GLY A 51 -0.29 7.06 -7.41
CA GLY A 51 -0.79 8.42 -7.63
C GLY A 51 -2.25 8.45 -8.07
N THR A 52 -2.70 7.39 -8.73
CA THR A 52 -4.06 7.17 -9.23
C THR A 52 -4.58 5.83 -8.75
N HIS A 53 -5.87 5.65 -8.73
CA HIS A 53 -6.52 4.39 -8.40
C HIS A 53 -7.23 3.78 -9.62
N ARG A 54 -7.51 2.49 -9.56
CA ARG A 54 -8.25 1.74 -10.58
C ARG A 54 -9.68 1.38 -10.14
N PHE A 55 -10.20 2.01 -9.08
CA PHE A 55 -11.53 1.70 -8.57
C PHE A 55 -12.59 2.12 -9.56
N ASP A 56 -13.60 1.25 -9.75
CA ASP A 56 -14.77 1.58 -10.56
C ASP A 56 -15.46 2.82 -9.96
N VAL A 57 -15.67 3.82 -10.81
CA VAL A 57 -16.31 5.10 -10.42
C VAL A 57 -17.73 4.91 -9.87
N ASN A 58 -18.41 3.85 -10.29
CA ASN A 58 -19.76 3.51 -9.81
C ASN A 58 -19.77 3.06 -8.36
N LEU A 59 -18.65 2.54 -7.83
CA LEU A 59 -18.53 2.13 -6.43
C LEU A 59 -18.46 3.30 -5.47
N LYS A 60 -18.13 4.51 -5.97
CA LYS A 60 -17.99 5.74 -5.15
C LYS A 60 -17.17 5.50 -3.89
N VAL A 61 -15.99 4.94 -4.07
CA VAL A 61 -15.05 4.72 -2.97
C VAL A 61 -14.60 6.07 -2.42
N GLU A 62 -14.74 6.25 -1.13
CA GLU A 62 -14.43 7.50 -0.40
C GLU A 62 -13.11 7.40 0.35
N LYS A 63 -12.89 6.29 1.04
CA LYS A 63 -11.72 6.08 1.90
C LYS A 63 -11.27 4.63 1.90
N ILE A 64 -9.96 4.43 1.98
CA ILE A 64 -9.33 3.13 2.19
C ILE A 64 -8.50 3.20 3.46
N GLN A 65 -8.58 2.13 4.24
CA GLN A 65 -7.76 1.93 5.42
C GLN A 65 -7.17 0.53 5.40
N ILE A 66 -5.92 0.42 5.84
CA ILE A 66 -5.27 -0.87 6.07
C ILE A 66 -4.72 -0.92 7.49
N GLY A 67 -4.87 -2.07 8.10
CA GLY A 67 -4.21 -2.39 9.36
C GLY A 67 -3.11 -3.40 9.12
N ILE A 68 -1.95 -3.15 9.69
CA ILE A 68 -0.75 -3.96 9.56
C ILE A 68 -0.35 -4.40 10.97
N ASP A 69 -0.01 -5.65 11.11
CA ASP A 69 0.65 -6.18 12.30
C ASP A 69 2.14 -6.25 12.03
N VAL A 70 2.94 -5.69 12.92
CA VAL A 70 4.40 -5.66 12.82
C VAL A 70 4.96 -6.25 14.11
N ASN A 71 5.36 -7.50 14.10
CA ASN A 71 5.85 -8.22 15.29
C ASN A 71 4.89 -8.14 16.50
N GLY A 72 3.58 -8.10 16.27
CA GLY A 72 2.55 -7.97 17.30
C GLY A 72 2.14 -6.53 17.61
N GLU A 73 2.81 -5.52 17.05
CA GLU A 73 2.45 -4.11 17.19
C GLU A 73 1.58 -3.64 16.05
N GLY A 74 0.62 -2.76 16.34
CA GLY A 74 -0.36 -2.28 15.38
C GLY A 74 0.12 -1.05 14.62
N LEU A 75 -0.06 -1.07 13.31
CA LEU A 75 0.10 0.07 12.42
C LEU A 75 -1.15 0.19 11.56
N SER A 76 -1.74 1.37 11.45
CA SER A 76 -2.84 1.62 10.51
C SER A 76 -2.52 2.81 9.61
N ILE A 77 -2.88 2.67 8.35
CA ILE A 77 -2.73 3.71 7.34
C ILE A 77 -4.10 3.96 6.74
N SER A 78 -4.52 5.21 6.65
CA SER A 78 -5.76 5.59 5.98
C SER A 78 -5.51 6.65 4.92
N ARG A 79 -6.29 6.61 3.84
CA ARG A 79 -6.23 7.53 2.72
C ARG A 79 -7.61 7.78 2.15
N ASP A 80 -8.02 9.05 2.08
CA ASP A 80 -9.21 9.43 1.34
C ASP A 80 -8.89 9.38 -0.16
N VAL A 81 -9.83 8.85 -0.94
CA VAL A 81 -9.65 8.73 -2.39
C VAL A 81 -9.51 10.13 -3.01
N ASN A 82 -8.67 10.23 -4.04
CA ASN A 82 -8.30 11.50 -4.70
C ASN A 82 -7.48 12.49 -3.85
N THR A 83 -7.00 12.08 -2.68
CA THR A 83 -6.04 12.87 -1.91
C THR A 83 -4.62 12.35 -2.08
N GLN A 84 -3.65 13.21 -1.74
CA GLN A 84 -2.23 12.84 -1.68
C GLN A 84 -1.73 12.72 -0.24
N SER A 85 -2.66 12.62 0.71
CA SER A 85 -2.36 12.56 2.14
C SER A 85 -2.72 11.19 2.71
N PHE A 86 -1.89 10.73 3.62
CA PHE A 86 -2.09 9.50 4.37
C PHE A 86 -2.04 9.81 5.85
N GLU A 87 -2.99 9.32 6.61
CA GLU A 87 -2.95 9.36 8.06
C GLU A 87 -2.41 8.04 8.56
N VAL A 88 -1.33 8.10 9.32
CA VAL A 88 -0.67 6.94 9.90
C VAL A 88 -0.82 6.99 11.41
N ILE A 89 -1.35 5.93 12.00
CA ILE A 89 -1.39 5.70 13.44
C ILE A 89 -0.52 4.47 13.71
N SER A 90 0.55 4.65 14.47
CA SER A 90 1.57 3.63 14.67
C SER A 90 1.87 3.43 16.16
N HIS A 91 1.99 2.16 16.54
CA HIS A 91 2.61 1.72 17.79
C HIS A 91 3.98 1.07 17.55
N VAL A 92 4.43 1.08 16.29
CA VAL A 92 5.69 0.46 15.86
C VAL A 92 6.84 1.45 16.06
N ASP A 93 7.89 1.00 16.75
CA ASP A 93 9.08 1.82 16.95
C ASP A 93 9.70 2.28 15.62
N GLY A 94 10.13 3.52 15.58
CA GLY A 94 10.71 4.14 14.39
C GLY A 94 9.71 4.57 13.31
N ILE A 95 8.39 4.34 13.47
CA ILE A 95 7.34 4.84 12.58
C ILE A 95 6.44 5.79 13.38
N GLU A 96 6.45 7.07 13.02
CA GLU A 96 5.70 8.08 13.76
C GLU A 96 4.21 8.13 13.37
N THR A 97 3.35 8.30 14.37
CA THR A 97 1.95 8.67 14.15
C THR A 97 1.90 10.10 13.61
N SER A 98 1.56 10.24 12.34
CA SER A 98 1.58 11.53 11.65
C SER A 98 0.83 11.49 10.32
N THR A 99 0.68 12.67 9.69
CA THR A 99 0.24 12.78 8.30
C THR A 99 1.44 12.67 7.37
N TYR A 100 1.37 11.72 6.47
CA TYR A 100 2.34 11.51 5.39
C TYR A 100 1.76 12.00 4.06
N LYS A 101 2.61 12.24 3.08
CA LYS A 101 2.22 12.67 1.73
C LYS A 101 2.68 11.68 0.69
N LEU A 102 2.03 11.67 -0.45
CA LEU A 102 2.48 10.88 -1.61
C LEU A 102 3.90 11.28 -2.02
N LYS A 103 4.14 12.58 -2.11
CA LYS A 103 5.47 13.18 -2.27
C LYS A 103 5.79 13.96 -1.00
N GLY A 104 6.84 13.60 -0.32
CA GLY A 104 7.28 14.28 0.89
C GLY A 104 7.63 15.75 0.64
N GLY A 105 7.58 16.51 1.69
CA GLY A 105 7.91 17.95 1.72
C GLY A 105 8.51 18.35 3.06
N LYS A 106 8.71 19.64 3.26
CA LYS A 106 9.36 20.18 4.48
C LYS A 106 8.65 19.82 5.79
N LYS A 107 7.33 19.63 5.76
CA LYS A 107 6.52 19.38 6.97
C LYS A 107 6.05 17.93 7.12
N ASN A 108 5.88 17.21 6.02
CA ASN A 108 5.31 15.87 6.04
C ASN A 108 6.23 14.94 5.26
N PRO A 109 6.64 13.81 5.86
CA PRO A 109 7.46 12.82 5.16
C PRO A 109 6.64 12.10 4.07
N PRO A 110 7.29 11.47 3.07
CA PRO A 110 6.61 10.67 2.09
C PRO A 110 6.12 9.35 2.70
N ILE A 111 4.97 8.87 2.25
CA ILE A 111 4.44 7.55 2.69
C ILE A 111 5.41 6.40 2.37
N ASN A 112 6.24 6.58 1.34
CA ASN A 112 7.31 5.65 1.01
C ASN A 112 8.22 5.33 2.19
N ASP A 113 8.47 6.28 3.08
CA ASP A 113 9.36 6.07 4.24
C ASP A 113 8.79 5.05 5.22
N VAL A 114 7.46 5.00 5.39
CA VAL A 114 6.79 3.97 6.20
C VAL A 114 7.05 2.59 5.60
N TRP A 115 6.81 2.45 4.29
CA TRP A 115 6.98 1.17 3.61
C TRP A 115 8.44 0.72 3.58
N MET A 116 9.39 1.64 3.30
CA MET A 116 10.81 1.31 3.30
C MET A 116 11.28 0.81 4.68
N LYS A 117 10.80 1.44 5.76
CA LYS A 117 11.08 0.98 7.13
C LYS A 117 10.52 -0.41 7.39
N LEU A 118 9.28 -0.69 6.98
CA LEU A 118 8.68 -2.02 7.12
C LEU A 118 9.45 -3.10 6.38
N PHE A 119 10.03 -2.78 5.23
CA PHE A 119 10.89 -3.68 4.45
C PHE A 119 12.35 -3.71 4.95
N ASP A 120 12.68 -2.96 6.00
CA ASP A 120 14.03 -2.85 6.55
C ASP A 120 15.06 -2.33 5.52
N ILE A 121 14.63 -1.38 4.68
CA ILE A 121 15.45 -0.78 3.62
C ILE A 121 15.82 0.65 4.03
N PRO A 122 17.11 1.02 4.02
CA PRO A 122 17.54 2.38 4.33
C PRO A 122 16.90 3.43 3.41
N LEU A 123 16.44 4.56 3.97
CA LEU A 123 15.72 5.60 3.22
C LEU A 123 16.57 6.32 2.18
N ASP A 124 17.90 6.30 2.32
CA ASP A 124 18.85 6.90 1.39
C ASP A 124 19.30 5.96 0.25
N THR A 125 18.72 4.75 0.20
CA THR A 125 19.01 3.76 -0.84
C THR A 125 18.69 4.33 -2.22
N LYS A 126 19.65 4.21 -3.15
CA LYS A 126 19.53 4.66 -4.53
C LYS A 126 19.70 3.52 -5.50
N ILE A 127 19.03 3.61 -6.64
CA ILE A 127 19.14 2.66 -7.75
C ILE A 127 19.41 3.39 -9.06
N LEU A 128 20.02 2.67 -9.99
CA LEU A 128 20.13 3.07 -11.39
C LEU A 128 18.97 2.40 -12.16
N LYS A 129 18.08 3.20 -12.75
CA LYS A 129 16.99 2.66 -13.59
C LYS A 129 17.47 2.27 -14.99
N THR A 130 18.54 2.87 -15.45
CA THR A 130 19.17 2.57 -16.73
C THR A 130 20.69 2.60 -16.56
N GLN A 131 21.44 1.92 -17.43
CA GLN A 131 22.90 1.86 -17.35
C GLN A 131 23.58 3.24 -17.39
N GLU A 132 22.96 4.22 -18.06
CA GLU A 132 23.45 5.58 -18.20
C GLU A 132 22.69 6.61 -17.34
N GLY A 133 21.75 6.13 -16.51
CA GLY A 133 20.85 6.97 -15.73
C GLY A 133 21.49 7.56 -14.48
N LYS A 134 20.97 8.71 -14.04
CA LYS A 134 21.31 9.26 -12.72
C LYS A 134 20.72 8.37 -11.61
N PRO A 135 21.43 8.17 -10.50
CA PRO A 135 20.89 7.48 -9.34
C PRO A 135 19.60 8.14 -8.86
N GLN A 136 18.57 7.35 -8.64
CA GLN A 136 17.28 7.79 -8.12
C GLN A 136 17.01 7.11 -6.78
N ALA A 137 16.28 7.78 -5.89
CA ALA A 137 15.86 7.20 -4.64
C ALA A 137 15.02 5.93 -4.90
N LEU A 138 15.33 4.86 -4.19
CA LEU A 138 14.53 3.65 -4.23
C LEU A 138 13.17 3.93 -3.58
N THR A 139 12.13 3.45 -4.20
CA THR A 139 10.78 3.49 -3.62
C THR A 139 10.19 2.08 -3.60
N VAL A 140 9.26 1.81 -2.69
CA VAL A 140 8.56 0.53 -2.64
C VAL A 140 7.94 0.19 -4.01
N ARG A 141 7.43 1.17 -4.73
CA ARG A 141 6.86 0.99 -6.06
C ARG A 141 7.87 0.56 -7.13
N THR A 142 9.15 0.77 -6.90
CA THR A 142 10.19 0.31 -7.85
C THR A 142 10.30 -1.21 -7.86
N PHE A 143 10.09 -1.86 -6.72
CA PHE A 143 10.15 -3.32 -6.60
C PHE A 143 8.80 -3.97 -6.27
N TYR A 144 7.72 -3.18 -6.16
CA TYR A 144 6.35 -3.63 -5.95
C TYR A 144 5.97 -4.83 -6.84
N HIS A 145 6.37 -4.77 -8.08
CA HIS A 145 6.09 -5.77 -9.09
C HIS A 145 6.79 -7.12 -8.87
N THR A 146 7.71 -7.21 -7.95
CA THR A 146 8.39 -8.48 -7.63
C THR A 146 7.57 -9.34 -6.67
N PHE A 147 6.62 -8.75 -5.94
CA PHE A 147 5.79 -9.47 -4.97
C PHE A 147 4.27 -9.33 -5.20
N ILE A 148 3.83 -8.48 -6.12
CA ILE A 148 2.43 -8.42 -6.56
C ILE A 148 2.34 -8.75 -8.04
N ILE A 149 1.59 -9.81 -8.34
CA ILE A 149 1.33 -10.30 -9.69
C ILE A 149 -0.17 -10.22 -9.92
N ASP A 150 -0.62 -9.44 -10.88
CA ASP A 150 -2.00 -9.35 -11.35
C ASP A 150 -2.26 -10.25 -12.58
N GLU A 151 -3.53 -10.44 -12.94
CA GLU A 151 -3.93 -11.27 -14.08
C GLU A 151 -3.33 -10.78 -15.40
N ASP A 152 -3.26 -9.47 -15.63
CA ASP A 152 -2.75 -8.88 -16.86
C ASP A 152 -1.30 -9.28 -17.11
N ARG A 153 -0.51 -9.46 -16.06
CA ARG A 153 0.89 -9.87 -16.15
C ARG A 153 1.09 -11.35 -16.45
N ILE A 154 0.09 -12.18 -16.14
CA ILE A 154 0.14 -13.62 -16.44
C ILE A 154 -0.15 -13.82 -17.92
N HIS A 155 -1.02 -13.01 -18.53
CA HIS A 155 -1.46 -13.14 -19.92
C HIS A 155 -0.53 -12.50 -20.95
N ASP A 156 0.26 -11.47 -20.57
CA ASP A 156 1.16 -10.76 -21.50
C ASP A 156 2.40 -11.56 -21.96
N LYS A 157 2.53 -12.83 -21.56
CA LYS A 157 3.67 -13.70 -21.93
C LYS A 157 3.26 -14.99 -22.64
N ALA A 158 2.04 -15.05 -23.15
CA ALA A 158 1.60 -16.19 -23.97
C ALA A 158 1.70 -15.89 -25.46
#